data_b4e69ab6c9335befb3d0a3671c10418c
#
_entry.id   b4e69ab6c9335befb3d0a3671c10418c
#
_cell.length_a   1.000
_cell.length_b   1.000
_cell.length_c   1.000
_cell.angle_alpha   90.00
_cell.angle_beta   90.00
_cell.angle_gamma   90.00
#
_symmetry.space_group_name_H-M   'P 1'
#
loop_
_entity.id
_entity.type
_entity.pdbx_description
1 polymer ?
#
loop_
_entity_poly.entity_id
_entity_poly.type
_entity_poly.pdbx_seq_one_letter_code
_entity_poly.pdbx_strand_id
1 'polypeptide(L)'
;MTEPTVSRRRNVLSLFQAFAESAVATGVAPKGLEQAFAAHVEISPSMWSQVKSSRPIGDKLARQIERHCGKPAGWLDEEREAAGLTPGEQQFLAIALQAWRTVNSDGRKALKSQMKQLAQG
;
A
#
# COMPACT_ATOMS: atom_id res chain seq x y z
N MET A 1 -10.64 -13.19 12.14
CA MET A 1 -9.26 -12.83 12.45
C MET A 1 -8.39 -13.01 11.22
N THR A 2 -7.67 -11.97 10.81
CA THR A 2 -6.82 -12.03 9.63
C THR A 2 -5.54 -12.79 9.96
N GLU A 3 -5.12 -13.69 9.08
CA GLU A 3 -3.87 -14.41 9.28
C GLU A 3 -2.68 -13.46 9.23
N PRO A 4 -1.63 -13.68 10.06
CA PRO A 4 -0.43 -12.82 10.06
C PRO A 4 0.19 -12.65 8.68
N THR A 5 0.16 -13.68 7.84
CA THR A 5 0.69 -13.62 6.47
C THR A 5 0.03 -12.53 5.64
N VAL A 6 -1.29 -12.40 5.74
CA VAL A 6 -2.04 -11.39 5.00
C VAL A 6 -1.76 -10.00 5.55
N SER A 7 -1.75 -9.85 6.86
CA SER A 7 -1.46 -8.57 7.52
C SER A 7 -0.05 -8.11 7.20
N ARG A 8 0.93 -9.02 7.26
CA ARG A 8 2.32 -8.70 6.98
C ARG A 8 2.51 -8.20 5.54
N ARG A 9 1.89 -8.86 4.56
CA ARG A 9 1.98 -8.42 3.18
C ARG A 9 1.34 -7.04 2.99
N ARG A 10 0.14 -6.85 3.50
CA ARG A 10 -0.57 -5.57 3.41
C ARG A 10 0.24 -4.44 4.02
N ASN A 11 0.79 -4.67 5.20
CA ASN A 11 1.56 -3.67 5.92
C ASN A 11 2.89 -3.35 5.23
N VAL A 12 3.58 -4.36 4.68
CA VAL A 12 4.82 -4.09 3.96
C VAL A 12 4.58 -3.33 2.66
N LEU A 13 3.45 -3.58 1.99
CA LEU A 13 3.08 -2.80 0.81
C LEU A 13 2.81 -1.34 1.17
N SER A 14 2.21 -1.08 2.33
CA SER A 14 2.04 0.29 2.83
C SER A 14 3.38 0.97 3.12
N LEU A 15 4.33 0.23 3.69
CA LEU A 15 5.68 0.75 3.93
C LEU A 15 6.39 1.05 2.61
N PHE A 16 6.24 0.18 1.62
CA PHE A 16 6.79 0.42 0.30
C PHE A 16 6.20 1.69 -0.33
N GLN A 17 4.90 1.87 -0.23
CA GLN A 17 4.24 3.04 -0.79
C GLN A 17 4.75 4.34 -0.13
N ALA A 18 4.87 4.36 1.19
CA ALA A 18 5.40 5.52 1.90
C ALA A 18 6.85 5.80 1.50
N PHE A 19 7.66 4.74 1.38
CA PHE A 19 9.05 4.86 0.93
C PHE A 19 9.10 5.44 -0.49
N ALA A 20 8.25 4.93 -1.39
CA ALA A 20 8.21 5.37 -2.78
C ALA A 20 7.85 6.84 -2.90
N GLU A 21 6.86 7.30 -2.15
CA GLU A 21 6.45 8.70 -2.14
C GLU A 21 7.60 9.61 -1.70
N SER A 22 8.29 9.23 -0.63
CA SER A 22 9.43 9.98 -0.13
C SER A 22 10.60 9.98 -1.11
N ALA A 23 10.88 8.83 -1.71
CA ALA A 23 11.99 8.69 -2.67
C ALA A 23 11.76 9.52 -3.93
N VAL A 24 10.54 9.53 -4.46
CA VAL A 24 10.19 10.33 -5.63
C VAL A 24 10.37 11.82 -5.31
N ALA A 25 9.96 12.24 -4.11
CA ALA A 25 10.12 13.63 -3.67
C ALA A 25 11.60 14.05 -3.61
N THR A 26 12.53 13.10 -3.41
CA THR A 26 13.97 13.36 -3.38
C THR A 26 14.65 13.11 -4.72
N GLY A 27 13.90 12.82 -5.78
CA GLY A 27 14.42 12.71 -7.13
C GLY A 27 14.75 11.30 -7.62
N VAL A 28 14.35 10.26 -6.88
CA VAL A 28 14.54 8.88 -7.33
C VAL A 28 13.55 8.58 -8.46
N ALA A 29 14.07 8.01 -9.56
CA ALA A 29 13.23 7.66 -10.70
C ALA A 29 12.27 6.52 -10.33
N PRO A 30 11.00 6.56 -10.81
CA PRO A 30 10.02 5.51 -10.50
C PRO A 30 10.53 4.11 -10.85
N LYS A 31 11.32 3.97 -11.90
CA LYS A 31 11.88 2.69 -12.34
C LYS A 31 12.76 2.02 -11.30
N GLY A 32 13.43 2.79 -10.43
CA GLY A 32 14.33 2.24 -9.43
C GLY A 32 13.75 2.07 -8.03
N LEU A 33 12.46 2.37 -7.83
CA LEU A 33 11.87 2.40 -6.49
C LEU A 33 11.85 1.04 -5.81
N GLU A 34 11.50 -0.01 -6.52
CA GLU A 34 11.44 -1.36 -5.94
C GLU A 34 12.82 -1.87 -5.55
N GLN A 35 13.81 -1.63 -6.41
CA GLN A 35 15.19 -2.00 -6.12
C GLN A 35 15.72 -1.23 -4.91
N ALA A 36 15.41 0.05 -4.83
CA ALA A 36 15.82 0.90 -3.71
C ALA A 36 15.17 0.44 -2.40
N PHE A 37 13.89 0.08 -2.43
CA PHE A 37 13.22 -0.42 -1.24
C PHE A 37 13.80 -1.76 -0.78
N ALA A 38 14.03 -2.68 -1.72
CA ALA A 38 14.65 -3.97 -1.38
C ALA A 38 16.01 -3.75 -0.70
N ALA A 39 16.82 -2.86 -1.22
CA ALA A 39 18.10 -2.51 -0.61
C ALA A 39 17.93 -1.90 0.79
N HIS A 40 16.93 -1.05 0.95
CA HIS A 40 16.64 -0.39 2.23
C HIS A 40 16.31 -1.39 3.33
N VAL A 41 15.56 -2.44 3.01
CA VAL A 41 15.21 -3.49 3.99
C VAL A 41 16.15 -4.70 3.91
N GLU A 42 17.22 -4.57 3.13
CA GLU A 42 18.29 -5.58 3.02
C GLU A 42 17.82 -6.94 2.52
N ILE A 43 16.98 -6.94 1.47
CA ILE A 43 16.60 -8.15 0.75
C ILE A 43 16.93 -7.98 -0.74
N SER A 44 16.99 -9.11 -1.46
CA SER A 44 17.22 -9.05 -2.90
C SER A 44 15.97 -8.54 -3.63
N PRO A 45 16.13 -7.92 -4.81
CA PRO A 45 14.96 -7.57 -5.63
C PRO A 45 14.10 -8.78 -5.97
N SER A 46 14.70 -9.93 -6.15
CA SER A 46 13.97 -11.19 -6.39
C SER A 46 13.10 -11.57 -5.20
N MET A 47 13.64 -11.48 -3.99
CA MET A 47 12.90 -11.73 -2.76
C MET A 47 11.73 -10.76 -2.62
N TRP A 48 11.95 -9.49 -2.89
CA TRP A 48 10.91 -8.47 -2.84
C TRP A 48 9.78 -8.79 -3.82
N SER A 49 10.12 -9.18 -5.04
CA SER A 49 9.15 -9.58 -6.05
C SER A 49 8.28 -10.75 -5.57
N GLN A 50 8.90 -11.74 -4.93
CA GLN A 50 8.18 -12.89 -4.37
C GLN A 50 7.25 -12.49 -3.22
N VAL A 51 7.72 -11.62 -2.33
CA VAL A 51 6.92 -11.13 -1.20
C VAL A 51 5.69 -10.37 -1.70
N LYS A 52 5.84 -9.51 -2.69
CA LYS A 52 4.72 -8.78 -3.28
C LYS A 52 3.66 -9.72 -3.85
N SER A 53 4.10 -10.80 -4.48
CA SER A 53 3.19 -11.70 -5.18
C SER A 53 2.47 -12.65 -4.24
N SER A 54 3.19 -13.44 -3.48
CA SER A 54 2.55 -14.50 -2.71
C SER A 54 3.39 -15.09 -1.60
N ARG A 55 4.70 -14.84 -1.58
CA ARG A 55 5.57 -15.47 -0.59
C ARG A 55 5.23 -14.99 0.83
N PRO A 56 5.00 -15.91 1.77
CA PRO A 56 4.76 -15.53 3.16
C PRO A 56 5.99 -14.85 3.76
N ILE A 57 5.75 -13.87 4.62
CA ILE A 57 6.81 -13.18 5.36
C ILE A 57 6.94 -13.86 6.71
N GLY A 58 8.03 -14.59 6.92
CA GLY A 58 8.32 -15.26 8.19
C GLY A 58 8.69 -14.25 9.28
N ASP A 59 8.77 -14.74 10.51
CA ASP A 59 9.04 -13.90 11.68
C ASP A 59 10.35 -13.13 11.56
N LYS A 60 11.40 -13.81 11.13
CA LYS A 60 12.73 -13.20 11.00
C LYS A 60 12.71 -12.05 10.00
N LEU A 61 12.11 -12.27 8.85
CA LEU A 61 12.01 -11.25 7.81
C LEU A 61 11.12 -10.09 8.25
N ALA A 62 10.01 -10.40 8.93
CA ALA A 62 9.12 -9.37 9.45
C ALA A 62 9.86 -8.44 10.42
N ARG A 63 10.62 -9.01 11.36
CA ARG A 63 11.39 -8.20 12.32
C ARG A 63 12.48 -7.39 11.63
N GLN A 64 13.09 -7.93 10.58
CA GLN A 64 14.09 -7.22 9.78
C GLN A 64 13.49 -6.00 9.08
N ILE A 65 12.36 -6.19 8.42
CA ILE A 65 11.68 -5.09 7.71
C ILE A 65 11.26 -3.99 8.69
N GLU A 66 10.66 -4.37 9.81
CA GLU A 66 10.26 -3.42 10.85
C GLU A 66 11.44 -2.58 11.33
N ARG A 67 12.54 -3.24 11.62
CA ARG A 67 13.74 -2.58 12.11
C ARG A 67 14.28 -1.55 11.11
N HIS A 68 14.35 -1.91 9.84
CA HIS A 68 14.85 -1.00 8.81
C HIS A 68 13.88 0.14 8.48
N CYS A 69 12.60 -0.05 8.75
CA CYS A 69 11.59 0.97 8.53
C CYS A 69 11.25 1.79 9.78
N GLY A 70 11.97 1.56 10.87
CA GLY A 70 11.77 2.30 12.11
C GLY A 70 10.47 1.96 12.83
N LYS A 71 9.98 0.74 12.67
CA LYS A 71 8.74 0.29 13.30
C LYS A 71 9.02 -0.64 14.48
N PRO A 72 8.14 -0.67 15.51
CA PRO A 72 8.33 -1.59 16.63
C PRO A 72 8.07 -3.04 16.21
N ALA A 73 8.66 -3.98 16.93
CA ALA A 73 8.46 -5.40 16.69
C ALA A 73 6.97 -5.75 16.80
N GLY A 74 6.45 -6.46 15.82
CA GLY A 74 5.03 -6.83 15.79
C GLY A 74 4.17 -5.87 14.98
N TRP A 75 4.72 -4.74 14.54
CA TRP A 75 3.97 -3.76 13.75
C TRP A 75 3.39 -4.38 12.47
N LEU A 76 4.15 -5.22 11.78
CA LEU A 76 3.69 -5.87 10.55
C LEU A 76 2.59 -6.90 10.80
N ASP A 77 2.53 -7.45 12.02
CA ASP A 77 1.57 -8.50 12.36
C ASP A 77 0.17 -7.96 12.66
N GLU A 78 0.06 -6.66 12.91
CA GLU A 78 -1.19 -6.04 13.28
C GLU A 78 -2.08 -5.77 12.07
N GLU A 79 -3.37 -6.07 12.23
CA GLU A 79 -4.34 -5.72 11.21
C GLU A 79 -4.58 -4.21 11.28
N ARG A 80 -4.45 -3.53 10.14
CA ARG A 80 -4.61 -2.07 10.06
C ARG A 80 -5.64 -1.70 9.02
N GLU A 81 -6.38 -0.65 9.30
CA GLU A 81 -7.26 -0.07 8.32
C GLU A 81 -6.44 0.69 7.29
N ALA A 82 -6.89 0.65 6.03
CA ALA A 82 -6.16 1.29 4.95
C ALA A 82 -6.09 2.80 5.19
N ALA A 83 -4.85 3.33 5.28
CA ALA A 83 -4.57 4.76 5.33
C ALA A 83 -5.32 5.54 6.42
N GLY A 84 -5.69 4.89 7.53
CA GLY A 84 -6.38 5.57 8.63
C GLY A 84 -7.83 5.93 8.33
N LEU A 85 -8.44 5.30 7.34
CA LEU A 85 -9.81 5.57 6.95
C LEU A 85 -10.81 5.02 7.98
N THR A 86 -11.90 5.76 8.19
CA THR A 86 -13.01 5.26 8.98
C THR A 86 -13.75 4.16 8.22
N PRO A 87 -14.53 3.29 8.90
CA PRO A 87 -15.35 2.29 8.21
C PRO A 87 -16.27 2.90 7.15
N GLY A 88 -16.85 4.07 7.41
CA GLY A 88 -17.71 4.77 6.44
C GLY A 88 -16.93 5.20 5.20
N GLU A 89 -15.72 5.69 5.40
CA GLU A 89 -14.85 6.08 4.28
C GLU A 89 -14.42 4.88 3.46
N GLN A 90 -14.09 3.76 4.10
CA GLN A 90 -13.74 2.53 3.41
C GLN A 90 -14.91 2.01 2.57
N GLN A 91 -16.12 2.04 3.13
CA GLN A 91 -17.33 1.62 2.42
C GLN A 91 -17.59 2.53 1.22
N PHE A 92 -17.43 3.82 1.39
CA PHE A 92 -17.60 4.78 0.29
C PHE A 92 -16.61 4.50 -0.85
N LEU A 93 -15.34 4.24 -0.52
CA LEU A 93 -14.34 3.94 -1.54
C LEU A 93 -14.66 2.65 -2.28
N ALA A 94 -15.17 1.63 -1.60
CA ALA A 94 -15.59 0.38 -2.23
C ALA A 94 -16.73 0.63 -3.22
N ILE A 95 -17.72 1.41 -2.83
CA ILE A 95 -18.85 1.77 -3.69
C ILE A 95 -18.37 2.60 -4.87
N ALA A 96 -17.50 3.59 -4.62
CA ALA A 96 -16.97 4.45 -5.66
C ALA A 96 -16.18 3.65 -6.71
N LEU A 97 -15.38 2.68 -6.26
CA LEU A 97 -14.60 1.84 -7.14
C LEU A 97 -15.51 0.93 -7.98
N GLN A 98 -16.54 0.38 -7.38
CA GLN A 98 -17.52 -0.44 -8.11
C GLN A 98 -18.25 0.38 -9.16
N ALA A 99 -18.68 1.58 -8.83
CA ALA A 99 -19.33 2.49 -9.78
C ALA A 99 -18.39 2.82 -10.94
N TRP A 100 -17.13 3.12 -10.65
CA TRP A 100 -16.13 3.41 -11.65
C TRP A 100 -15.94 2.26 -12.64
N ARG A 101 -15.93 1.02 -12.14
CA ARG A 101 -15.74 -0.17 -12.98
C ARG A 101 -16.98 -0.52 -13.79
N THR A 102 -18.15 -0.11 -13.34
CA THR A 102 -19.42 -0.44 -13.97
C THR A 102 -19.79 0.51 -15.10
N VAL A 103 -19.42 1.79 -14.99
CA VAL A 103 -19.79 2.80 -15.99
C VAL A 103 -18.77 2.86 -17.12
N ASN A 104 -19.21 3.43 -18.26
CA ASN A 104 -18.35 3.65 -19.43
C ASN A 104 -17.49 4.91 -19.24
N SER A 105 -16.72 5.29 -20.28
CA SER A 105 -15.85 6.45 -20.25
C SER A 105 -16.58 7.75 -19.92
N ASP A 106 -17.76 7.95 -20.51
CA ASP A 106 -18.55 9.15 -20.26
C ASP A 106 -19.06 9.19 -18.82
N GLY A 107 -19.50 8.04 -18.30
CA GLY A 107 -19.92 7.91 -16.91
C GLY A 107 -18.78 8.18 -15.93
N ARG A 108 -17.58 7.75 -16.26
CA ARG A 108 -16.39 8.02 -15.44
C ARG A 108 -16.05 9.51 -15.39
N LYS A 109 -16.17 10.20 -16.52
CA LYS A 109 -15.96 11.65 -16.56
C LYS A 109 -16.99 12.38 -15.73
N ALA A 110 -18.26 11.99 -15.84
CA ALA A 110 -19.35 12.58 -15.07
C ALA A 110 -19.14 12.35 -13.57
N LEU A 111 -18.80 11.13 -13.17
CA LEU A 111 -18.55 10.78 -11.78
C LEU A 111 -17.40 11.61 -11.20
N LYS A 112 -16.31 11.70 -11.94
CA LYS A 112 -15.13 12.45 -11.53
C LYS A 112 -15.42 13.94 -11.38
N SER A 113 -16.17 14.51 -12.33
CA SER A 113 -16.56 15.92 -12.30
C SER A 113 -17.46 16.22 -11.12
N GLN A 114 -18.44 15.37 -10.85
CA GLN A 114 -19.35 15.53 -9.73
C GLN A 114 -18.62 15.48 -8.39
N MET A 115 -17.69 14.54 -8.24
CA MET A 115 -16.88 14.43 -7.03
C MET A 115 -16.01 15.65 -6.81
N LYS A 116 -15.41 16.19 -7.88
CA LYS A 116 -14.60 17.41 -7.80
C LYS A 116 -15.43 18.60 -7.34
N GLN A 117 -16.65 18.74 -7.86
CA GLN A 117 -17.54 19.84 -7.45
C GLN A 117 -17.88 19.75 -5.97
N LEU A 118 -18.20 18.56 -5.49
CA LEU A 118 -18.52 18.36 -4.08
C LEU A 118 -17.31 18.61 -3.19
N ALA A 119 -16.12 18.23 -3.62
CA ALA A 119 -14.90 18.46 -2.86
C ALA A 119 -14.52 19.93 -2.76
N GLN A 120 -14.90 20.74 -3.75
CA GLN A 120 -14.61 22.18 -3.76
C GLN A 120 -15.69 23.02 -3.08
N GLY A 121 -16.83 22.42 -2.87
CA GLY A 121 -17.96 23.07 -2.27
C GLY A 121 -17.85 23.22 -0.79
#